data_877f59015a2e0da0c9cf54ddfc04d760
#
_entry.id   877f59015a2e0da0c9cf54ddfc04d760
#
_cell.length_a   1.000
_cell.length_b   1.000
_cell.length_c   1.000
_cell.angle_alpha   90.00
_cell.angle_beta   90.00
_cell.angle_gamma   90.00
#
_symmetry.space_group_name_H-M   'P 1'
#
loop_
_entity.id
_entity.type
_entity.pdbx_description
1 polymer ?
#
loop_
_entity_poly.entity_id
_entity_poly.type
_entity_poly.pdbx_seq_one_letter_code
_entity_poly.pdbx_strand_id
1 'polypeptide(L)'
;MINDILTEDRRLVILRSLMDCNNEANESILQDCLDAYGHNVSRDVVRGQIDWLAEQQLVTVENLRGFYVVTLTSRGQDVAEGRARVA
;
A
#
# COMPACT_ATOMS: atom_id res chain seq x y z
N MET A 1 -7.32 14.02 -13.06
CA MET A 1 -8.56 13.54 -12.44
C MET A 1 -8.62 12.03 -12.38
N ILE A 2 -8.65 11.34 -13.50
CA ILE A 2 -8.66 9.87 -13.50
C ILE A 2 -7.42 9.30 -12.81
N ASN A 3 -6.24 9.90 -13.05
CA ASN A 3 -5.00 9.45 -12.41
C ASN A 3 -5.05 9.58 -10.89
N ASP A 4 -5.71 10.62 -10.37
CA ASP A 4 -5.85 10.79 -8.92
C ASP A 4 -6.76 9.73 -8.32
N ILE A 5 -7.85 9.40 -9.00
CA ILE A 5 -8.77 8.35 -8.58
C ILE A 5 -8.07 7.00 -8.54
N LEU A 6 -7.31 6.68 -9.59
CA LEU A 6 -6.57 5.42 -9.65
C LEU A 6 -5.49 5.36 -8.57
N THR A 7 -4.78 6.46 -8.35
CA THR A 7 -3.75 6.54 -7.32
C THR A 7 -4.31 6.32 -5.94
N GLU A 8 -5.43 6.98 -5.61
CA GLU A 8 -6.10 6.81 -4.32
C GLU A 8 -6.57 5.38 -4.13
N ASP A 9 -7.14 4.78 -5.16
CA ASP A 9 -7.62 3.40 -5.09
C ASP A 9 -6.45 2.42 -4.90
N ARG A 10 -5.35 2.62 -5.61
CA ARG A 10 -4.15 1.79 -5.43
C ARG A 10 -3.63 1.83 -4.01
N ARG A 11 -3.58 3.02 -3.41
CA ARG A 11 -3.14 3.20 -2.01
C ARG A 11 -4.07 2.45 -1.06
N LEU A 12 -5.36 2.56 -1.28
CA LEU A 12 -6.36 1.89 -0.45
C LEU A 12 -6.27 0.37 -0.60
N VAL A 13 -6.09 -0.12 -1.82
CA VAL A 13 -5.90 -1.56 -2.08
C VAL A 13 -4.67 -2.08 -1.32
N ILE A 14 -3.57 -1.34 -1.32
CA ILE A 14 -2.37 -1.74 -0.58
C ILE A 14 -2.67 -1.86 0.91
N LEU A 15 -3.32 -0.86 1.50
CA LEU A 15 -3.63 -0.87 2.94
C LEU A 15 -4.56 -2.03 3.30
N ARG A 16 -5.62 -2.25 2.51
CA ARG A 16 -6.56 -3.34 2.74
C ARG A 16 -5.92 -4.70 2.54
N SER A 17 -5.04 -4.83 1.56
CA SER A 17 -4.31 -6.07 1.31
C SER A 17 -3.39 -6.40 2.48
N LEU A 18 -2.74 -5.40 3.07
CA LEU A 18 -1.94 -5.60 4.26
C LEU A 18 -2.78 -6.13 5.42
N MET A 19 -3.99 -5.61 5.62
CA MET A 19 -4.89 -6.14 6.64
C MET A 19 -5.19 -7.62 6.40
N ASP A 20 -5.45 -7.99 5.16
CA ASP A 20 -5.75 -9.38 4.79
C ASP A 20 -4.53 -10.29 4.96
N CYS A 21 -3.31 -9.74 4.94
CA CYS A 21 -2.06 -10.47 5.10
C CYS A 21 -1.50 -10.41 6.55
N ASN A 22 -2.35 -10.23 7.54
CA ASN A 22 -1.94 -10.08 8.94
C ASN A 22 -0.99 -8.89 9.15
N ASN A 23 -1.25 -7.80 8.44
CA ASN A 23 -0.58 -6.50 8.56
C ASN A 23 0.84 -6.44 7.98
N GLU A 24 1.32 -7.50 7.33
CA GLU A 24 2.66 -7.48 6.74
C GLU A 24 2.68 -8.23 5.41
N ALA A 25 3.33 -7.65 4.42
CA ALA A 25 3.52 -8.29 3.12
C ALA A 25 4.71 -7.66 2.40
N ASN A 26 5.32 -8.42 1.51
CA ASN A 26 6.38 -7.88 0.66
C ASN A 26 5.80 -7.19 -0.57
N GLU A 27 6.64 -6.44 -1.28
CA GLU A 27 6.23 -5.67 -2.46
C GLU A 27 5.69 -6.55 -3.59
N SER A 28 6.18 -7.78 -3.71
CA SER A 28 5.72 -8.71 -4.75
C SER A 28 4.27 -9.13 -4.51
N ILE A 29 3.95 -9.46 -3.27
CA ILE A 29 2.59 -9.82 -2.86
C ILE A 29 1.65 -8.62 -3.05
N LEU A 30 2.09 -7.43 -2.69
CA LEU A 30 1.28 -6.23 -2.87
C LEU A 30 1.04 -5.92 -4.34
N GLN A 31 2.02 -6.16 -5.19
CA GLN A 31 1.84 -6.04 -6.64
C GLN A 31 0.80 -7.02 -7.16
N ASP A 32 0.83 -8.26 -6.69
CA ASP A 32 -0.15 -9.29 -7.06
C ASP A 32 -1.55 -8.90 -6.58
N CYS A 33 -1.67 -8.33 -5.39
CA CYS A 33 -2.94 -7.83 -4.87
C CYS A 33 -3.49 -6.70 -5.75
N LEU A 34 -2.63 -5.78 -6.17
CA LEU A 34 -3.03 -4.71 -7.08
C LEU A 34 -3.53 -5.28 -8.41
N ASP A 35 -2.82 -6.26 -8.97
CA ASP A 35 -3.25 -6.95 -10.18
C ASP A 35 -4.65 -7.57 -10.01
N ALA A 36 -4.89 -8.21 -8.87
CA ALA A 36 -6.17 -8.85 -8.59
C ALA A 36 -7.33 -7.85 -8.55
N TYR A 37 -7.04 -6.60 -8.19
CA TYR A 37 -8.03 -5.52 -8.18
C TYR A 37 -8.03 -4.68 -9.44
N GLY A 38 -7.38 -5.15 -10.50
CA GLY A 38 -7.40 -4.48 -11.79
C GLY A 38 -6.33 -3.40 -12.00
N HIS A 39 -5.40 -3.26 -11.05
CA HIS A 39 -4.31 -2.30 -11.16
C HIS A 39 -3.05 -3.02 -11.66
N ASN A 40 -2.91 -3.10 -12.98
CA ASN A 40 -1.73 -3.71 -13.59
C ASN A 40 -0.62 -2.66 -13.70
N VAL A 41 0.21 -2.55 -12.68
CA VAL A 41 1.25 -1.53 -12.57
C VAL A 41 2.63 -2.15 -12.40
N SER A 42 3.67 -1.36 -12.72
CA SER A 42 5.05 -1.81 -12.57
C SER A 42 5.46 -1.86 -11.10
N ARG A 43 6.56 -2.58 -10.82
CA ARG A 43 7.16 -2.60 -9.49
C ARG A 43 7.54 -1.19 -9.03
N ASP A 44 8.00 -0.33 -9.93
CA ASP A 44 8.37 1.05 -9.59
C ASP A 44 7.16 1.84 -9.12
N VAL A 45 6.00 1.65 -9.75
CA VAL A 45 4.75 2.31 -9.31
C VAL A 45 4.34 1.79 -7.94
N VAL A 46 4.44 0.48 -7.71
CA VAL A 46 4.14 -0.10 -6.39
C VAL A 46 5.03 0.51 -5.32
N ARG A 47 6.34 0.57 -5.56
CA ARG A 47 7.28 1.17 -4.61
C ARG A 47 7.00 2.65 -4.36
N GLY A 48 6.64 3.39 -5.39
CA GLY A 48 6.26 4.80 -5.25
C GLY A 48 5.08 4.98 -4.33
N GLN A 49 4.06 4.14 -4.43
CA GLN A 49 2.91 4.19 -3.55
C GLN A 49 3.26 3.76 -2.12
N ILE A 50 4.10 2.75 -1.97
CA ILE A 50 4.58 2.31 -0.65
C ILE A 50 5.37 3.44 0.02
N ASP A 51 6.26 4.10 -0.70
CA ASP A 51 7.05 5.22 -0.18
C ASP A 51 6.16 6.37 0.28
N TRP A 52 5.14 6.70 -0.51
CA TRP A 52 4.16 7.73 -0.13
C TRP A 52 3.41 7.33 1.15
N LEU A 53 2.96 6.09 1.24
CA LEU A 53 2.26 5.59 2.43
C LEU A 53 3.16 5.62 3.67
N ALA A 54 4.44 5.34 3.50
CA ALA A 54 5.41 5.43 4.59
C ALA A 54 5.63 6.87 5.04
N GLU A 55 5.69 7.82 4.11
CA GLU A 55 5.77 9.25 4.43
C GLU A 55 4.57 9.72 5.24
N GLN A 56 3.40 9.16 4.98
CA GLN A 56 2.17 9.47 5.71
C GLN A 56 2.04 8.69 7.01
N GLN A 57 3.02 7.85 7.35
CA GLN A 57 3.04 7.03 8.55
C GLN A 57 1.90 5.99 8.59
N LEU A 58 1.41 5.60 7.43
CA LEU A 58 0.37 4.57 7.29
C LEU A 58 0.96 3.17 7.24
N VAL A 59 2.22 3.06 6.83
CA VAL A 59 2.99 1.83 6.82
C VAL A 59 4.42 2.12 7.27
N THR A 60 5.14 1.07 7.66
CA THR A 60 6.59 1.10 7.79
C THR A 60 7.19 0.19 6.73
N VAL A 61 8.40 0.48 6.30
CA VAL A 61 9.08 -0.28 5.25
C VAL A 61 10.43 -0.73 5.75
N GLU A 62 10.73 -2.02 5.59
CA GLU A 62 12.06 -2.57 5.80
C GLU A 62 12.60 -2.96 4.43
N ASN A 63 13.79 -2.47 4.11
CA ASN A 63 14.46 -2.82 2.86
C ASN A 63 15.44 -3.96 3.14
N LEU A 64 15.07 -5.18 2.76
CA LEU A 64 15.90 -6.37 2.93
C LEU A 64 16.59 -6.69 1.62
N ARG A 65 17.84 -6.25 1.49
CA ARG A 65 18.67 -6.51 0.30
C ARG A 65 18.01 -6.01 -0.99
N GLY A 66 17.40 -4.81 -0.93
CA GLY A 66 16.72 -4.22 -2.07
C GLY A 66 15.27 -4.66 -2.24
N PHE A 67 14.75 -5.47 -1.34
CA PHE A 67 13.38 -5.98 -1.39
C PHE A 67 12.57 -5.38 -0.24
N TYR A 68 11.44 -4.75 -0.57
CA TYR A 68 10.60 -4.08 0.44
C TYR A 68 9.71 -5.07 1.16
N VAL A 69 9.75 -5.00 2.49
CA VAL A 69 8.76 -5.65 3.36
C VAL A 69 7.99 -4.54 4.07
N VAL A 70 6.68 -4.56 3.98
CA VAL A 70 5.79 -3.48 4.38
C VAL A 70 4.90 -3.93 5.51
N THR A 71 4.83 -3.14 6.58
CA THR A 71 3.99 -3.42 7.74
C THR A 71 2.99 -2.29 7.93
N LEU A 72 1.73 -2.65 8.14
CA LEU A 72 0.65 -1.70 8.37
C LEU A 72 0.76 -1.13 9.79
N THR A 73 0.65 0.20 9.91
CA THR A 73 0.60 0.87 11.22
C THR A 73 -0.85 0.93 11.73
N SER A 74 -1.03 1.29 13.00
CA SER A 74 -2.37 1.53 13.55
C SER A 74 -3.09 2.64 12.79
N ARG A 75 -2.38 3.69 12.40
CA ARG A 75 -2.93 4.78 11.59
C ARG A 75 -3.35 4.26 10.21
N GLY A 76 -2.52 3.41 9.60
CA GLY A 76 -2.84 2.79 8.32
C GLY A 76 -4.09 1.91 8.40
N GLN A 77 -4.23 1.17 9.48
CA GLN A 77 -5.42 0.36 9.73
C GLN A 77 -6.69 1.23 9.83
N ASP A 78 -6.61 2.34 10.54
CA ASP A 78 -7.74 3.27 10.66
C ASP A 78 -8.16 3.82 9.29
N VAL A 79 -7.20 4.17 8.44
CA VAL A 79 -7.48 4.64 7.09
C VAL A 79 -8.11 3.52 6.25
N ALA A 80 -7.56 2.31 6.32
CA ALA A 80 -8.07 1.15 5.58
C ALA A 80 -9.51 0.81 5.96
N GLU A 81 -9.86 1.01 7.22
CA GLU A 81 -11.20 0.75 7.76
C GLU A 81 -12.16 1.93 7.58
N GLY A 82 -11.70 3.03 7.02
CA GLY A 82 -12.52 4.22 6.81
C GLY A 82 -12.72 5.08 8.04
N ARG A 83 -11.96 4.82 9.12
CA ARG A 83 -12.08 5.59 10.38
C ARG A 83 -11.28 6.87 10.37
N ALA A 84 -10.29 6.99 9.47
CA ALA A 84 -9.46 8.17 9.34
C ALA A 84 -9.20 8.44 7.87
N ARG A 85 -8.83 9.68 7.57
CA ARG A 85 -8.45 10.10 6.21
C ARG A 85 -7.07 10.70 6.25
N VAL A 86 -6.36 10.56 5.14
CA VAL A 86 -5.11 11.29 4.91
C VAL A 86 -5.49 12.66 4.37
N ALA A 87 -5.04 13.69 5.03
CA ALA A 87 -5.31 15.06 4.64
C ALA A 87 -4.59 15.45 3.35
#